data_f6cc7a623f79b576151565193e07a2d4
#
_entry.id   f6cc7a623f79b576151565193e07a2d4
#
_cell.length_a   1.000
_cell.length_b   1.000
_cell.length_c   1.000
_cell.angle_alpha   90.00
_cell.angle_beta   90.00
_cell.angle_gamma   90.00
#
_symmetry.space_group_name_H-M   'P 1'
#
loop_
_entity.id
_entity.type
_entity.pdbx_description
1 polymer ?
#
loop_
_entity_poly.entity_id
_entity_poly.type
_entity_poly.pdbx_seq_one_letter_code
_entity_poly.pdbx_strand_id
1 'polypeptide(L)'
;MKIRNIIISALVVLGFTSFSGIANAKCGKLVIAEQNWASAELMANVDKIILEEGYGCDVELVPGATMPTFTSMNDKGSPDMNPEQWANAVYTPLKKAVSEKRLIIANGAPITGLGEGWWLNPAALKKHPKLKGMTAVQILEHPELFPDKEDPSKGAFMGCPAGWGCQLANANLFRAFEMEKKGWKLIDPGSAAGLDGSIAKA
;
A
#
# COMPACT_ATOMS: atom_id res chain seq x y z
N MET A 1 -81.51 -15.78 -45.49
CA MET A 1 -81.32 -15.55 -44.08
C MET A 1 -79.81 -15.69 -43.79
N LYS A 2 -79.12 -14.60 -43.46
CA LYS A 2 -77.67 -14.55 -43.31
C LYS A 2 -77.32 -14.70 -41.84
N ILE A 3 -76.60 -15.74 -41.50
CA ILE A 3 -76.00 -15.94 -40.16
C ILE A 3 -74.62 -15.28 -40.17
N ARG A 4 -74.43 -14.25 -39.36
CA ARG A 4 -73.15 -13.53 -39.18
C ARG A 4 -72.33 -14.25 -38.10
N ASN A 5 -71.22 -14.77 -38.49
CA ASN A 5 -70.23 -15.33 -37.59
C ASN A 5 -69.53 -14.19 -36.81
N ILE A 6 -69.68 -14.20 -35.48
CA ILE A 6 -68.93 -13.34 -34.58
C ILE A 6 -67.65 -14.10 -34.18
N ILE A 7 -66.54 -13.65 -34.70
CA ILE A 7 -65.24 -14.13 -34.31
C ILE A 7 -64.80 -13.36 -33.04
N ILE A 8 -64.83 -14.02 -31.92
CA ILE A 8 -64.26 -13.48 -30.67
C ILE A 8 -62.74 -13.69 -30.71
N SER A 9 -62.04 -12.65 -31.00
CA SER A 9 -60.57 -12.65 -30.86
C SER A 9 -60.16 -12.54 -29.37
N ALA A 10 -59.78 -13.65 -28.76
CA ALA A 10 -59.22 -13.65 -27.46
C ALA A 10 -57.74 -13.14 -27.55
N LEU A 11 -57.55 -11.89 -27.16
CA LEU A 11 -56.18 -11.37 -26.96
C LEU A 11 -55.56 -12.06 -25.75
N VAL A 12 -54.67 -13.02 -25.98
CA VAL A 12 -53.77 -13.54 -24.95
C VAL A 12 -52.69 -12.51 -24.73
N VAL A 13 -52.82 -11.67 -23.71
CA VAL A 13 -51.74 -10.83 -23.21
C VAL A 13 -50.78 -11.73 -22.46
N LEU A 14 -49.74 -12.25 -23.13
CA LEU A 14 -48.58 -12.84 -22.46
C LEU A 14 -47.86 -11.71 -21.74
N GLY A 15 -48.14 -11.57 -20.44
CA GLY A 15 -47.35 -10.76 -19.56
C GLY A 15 -45.94 -11.34 -19.44
N PHE A 16 -45.01 -10.78 -20.21
CA PHE A 16 -43.60 -10.97 -19.93
C PHE A 16 -43.31 -10.29 -18.59
N THR A 17 -43.51 -11.01 -17.49
CA THR A 17 -42.85 -10.67 -16.24
C THR A 17 -41.35 -10.88 -16.45
N SER A 18 -40.67 -9.81 -16.84
CA SER A 18 -39.20 -9.74 -16.77
C SER A 18 -38.83 -9.92 -15.31
N PHE A 19 -38.65 -11.17 -14.88
CA PHE A 19 -37.88 -11.44 -13.70
C PHE A 19 -36.48 -10.90 -13.98
N SER A 20 -36.26 -9.61 -13.65
CA SER A 20 -34.91 -9.12 -13.41
C SER A 20 -34.40 -9.90 -12.20
N GLY A 21 -33.97 -11.14 -12.46
CA GLY A 21 -33.12 -11.85 -11.51
C GLY A 21 -31.92 -10.95 -11.33
N ILE A 22 -31.87 -10.25 -10.21
CA ILE A 22 -30.62 -9.75 -9.69
C ILE A 22 -29.76 -11.02 -9.57
N ALA A 23 -28.90 -11.23 -10.57
CA ALA A 23 -27.86 -12.22 -10.46
C ALA A 23 -26.99 -11.74 -9.30
N ASN A 24 -27.31 -12.18 -8.09
CA ASN A 24 -26.38 -12.18 -6.98
C ASN A 24 -25.26 -13.15 -7.40
N ALA A 25 -24.39 -12.69 -8.28
CA ALA A 25 -23.09 -13.28 -8.45
C ALA A 25 -22.40 -13.10 -7.10
N LYS A 26 -22.48 -14.13 -6.26
CA LYS A 26 -21.68 -14.15 -5.04
C LYS A 26 -20.24 -13.98 -5.49
N CYS A 27 -19.61 -12.92 -5.04
CA CYS A 27 -18.23 -12.55 -5.37
C CYS A 27 -17.21 -13.67 -5.03
N GLY A 28 -17.61 -14.61 -4.18
CA GLY A 28 -16.75 -15.70 -3.72
C GLY A 28 -15.81 -15.28 -2.59
N LYS A 29 -14.78 -16.10 -2.37
CA LYS A 29 -13.76 -15.82 -1.36
C LYS A 29 -12.69 -14.93 -1.96
N LEU A 30 -12.29 -13.88 -1.23
CA LEU A 30 -11.19 -12.98 -1.55
C LEU A 30 -10.23 -12.89 -0.37
N VAL A 31 -8.95 -12.83 -0.69
CA VAL A 31 -7.89 -12.63 0.30
C VAL A 31 -7.26 -11.26 0.05
N ILE A 32 -7.29 -10.39 1.05
CA ILE A 32 -6.72 -9.03 0.97
C ILE A 32 -5.51 -8.94 1.89
N ALA A 33 -4.41 -8.37 1.39
CA ALA A 33 -3.26 -8.07 2.22
C ALA A 33 -3.55 -6.92 3.18
N GLU A 34 -3.42 -7.17 4.48
CA GLU A 34 -3.40 -6.16 5.52
C GLU A 34 -1.94 -5.89 5.88
N GLN A 35 -1.35 -4.89 5.23
CA GLN A 35 0.05 -4.57 5.47
C GLN A 35 0.20 -3.82 6.80
N ASN A 36 1.35 -3.99 7.45
CA ASN A 36 1.61 -3.64 8.85
C ASN A 36 1.91 -2.15 9.09
N TRP A 37 1.14 -1.25 8.49
CA TRP A 37 1.14 0.18 8.79
C TRP A 37 -0.27 0.76 8.66
N ALA A 38 -0.56 1.82 9.42
CA ALA A 38 -1.91 2.30 9.70
C ALA A 38 -2.77 2.61 8.46
N SER A 39 -2.20 3.24 7.41
CA SER A 39 -2.97 3.53 6.18
C SER A 39 -3.39 2.28 5.43
N ALA A 40 -2.49 1.30 5.32
CA ALA A 40 -2.78 0.04 4.63
C ALA A 40 -3.77 -0.83 5.42
N GLU A 41 -3.64 -0.88 6.74
CA GLU A 41 -4.62 -1.54 7.62
C GLU A 41 -6.00 -0.92 7.45
N LEU A 42 -6.09 0.42 7.46
CA LEU A 42 -7.35 1.11 7.22
C LEU A 42 -7.94 0.77 5.85
N MET A 43 -7.15 0.85 4.78
CA MET A 43 -7.61 0.56 3.42
C MET A 43 -8.08 -0.88 3.27
N ALA A 44 -7.34 -1.85 3.79
CA ALA A 44 -7.73 -3.27 3.75
C ALA A 44 -9.07 -3.53 4.47
N ASN A 45 -9.28 -2.90 5.63
CA ASN A 45 -10.52 -3.01 6.38
C ASN A 45 -11.71 -2.31 5.69
N VAL A 46 -11.48 -1.14 5.08
CA VAL A 46 -12.51 -0.45 4.27
C VAL A 46 -12.90 -1.28 3.06
N ASP A 47 -11.92 -1.81 2.32
CA ASP A 47 -12.17 -2.67 1.16
C ASP A 47 -12.93 -3.93 1.56
N LYS A 48 -12.58 -4.55 2.69
CA LYS A 48 -13.30 -5.69 3.25
C LYS A 48 -14.77 -5.35 3.48
N ILE A 49 -15.08 -4.28 4.18
CA ILE A 49 -16.47 -3.86 4.46
C ILE A 49 -17.24 -3.62 3.15
N ILE A 50 -16.65 -2.90 2.19
CA ILE A 50 -17.31 -2.61 0.92
C ILE A 50 -17.60 -3.90 0.14
N LEU A 51 -16.65 -4.82 0.10
CA LEU A 51 -16.78 -6.07 -0.65
C LEU A 51 -17.76 -7.03 0.02
N GLU A 52 -17.77 -7.13 1.34
CA GLU A 52 -18.71 -7.98 2.08
C GLU A 52 -20.13 -7.43 1.99
N GLU A 53 -20.34 -6.17 2.39
CA GLU A 53 -21.68 -5.57 2.48
C GLU A 53 -22.25 -5.15 1.13
N GLY A 54 -21.38 -4.68 0.21
CA GLY A 54 -21.81 -4.19 -1.10
C GLY A 54 -21.91 -5.25 -2.18
N TYR A 55 -21.05 -6.27 -2.13
CA TYR A 55 -20.91 -7.26 -3.19
C TYR A 55 -21.14 -8.71 -2.73
N GLY A 56 -21.30 -8.95 -1.43
CA GLY A 56 -21.55 -10.27 -0.87
C GLY A 56 -20.34 -11.22 -0.98
N CYS A 57 -19.13 -10.67 -1.00
CA CYS A 57 -17.89 -11.45 -0.96
C CYS A 57 -17.68 -12.06 0.42
N ASP A 58 -16.84 -13.10 0.50
CA ASP A 58 -16.28 -13.63 1.76
C ASP A 58 -14.81 -13.19 1.82
N VAL A 59 -14.50 -12.20 2.66
CA VAL A 59 -13.18 -11.55 2.66
C VAL A 59 -12.34 -11.95 3.85
N GLU A 60 -11.18 -12.53 3.57
CA GLU A 60 -10.13 -12.82 4.56
C GLU A 60 -9.03 -11.74 4.48
N LEU A 61 -8.66 -11.15 5.61
CA LEU A 61 -7.48 -10.30 5.73
C LEU A 61 -6.27 -11.15 6.14
N VAL A 62 -5.14 -10.96 5.46
CA VAL A 62 -3.89 -11.65 5.79
C VAL A 62 -2.78 -10.64 6.10
N PRO A 63 -2.04 -10.83 7.20
CA PRO A 63 -0.93 -9.94 7.53
C PRO A 63 0.12 -9.88 6.42
N GLY A 64 0.65 -8.69 6.18
CA GLY A 64 1.62 -8.46 5.12
C GLY A 64 2.63 -7.36 5.42
N ALA A 65 3.57 -7.23 4.50
CA ALA A 65 4.50 -6.10 4.37
C ALA A 65 4.91 -5.99 2.89
N THR A 66 5.46 -4.87 2.46
CA THR A 66 5.74 -4.56 1.05
C THR A 66 6.38 -5.71 0.27
N MET A 67 7.50 -6.23 0.76
CA MET A 67 8.28 -7.23 0.02
C MET A 67 7.66 -8.63 0.06
N PRO A 68 7.30 -9.20 1.23
CA PRO A 68 6.71 -10.53 1.27
C PRO A 68 5.34 -10.60 0.59
N THR A 69 4.49 -9.56 0.73
CA THR A 69 3.20 -9.50 0.05
C THR A 69 3.37 -9.48 -1.47
N PHE A 70 4.21 -8.58 -1.99
CA PHE A 70 4.50 -8.55 -3.43
C PHE A 70 5.00 -9.90 -3.95
N THR A 71 5.96 -10.51 -3.25
CA THR A 71 6.53 -11.81 -3.65
C THR A 71 5.46 -12.90 -3.67
N SER A 72 4.61 -12.97 -2.64
CA SER A 72 3.55 -13.96 -2.56
C SER A 72 2.52 -13.79 -3.69
N MET A 73 2.05 -12.57 -3.94
CA MET A 73 1.13 -12.27 -5.05
C MET A 73 1.75 -12.63 -6.40
N ASN A 74 3.00 -12.25 -6.62
CA ASN A 74 3.71 -12.50 -7.89
C ASN A 74 3.94 -13.98 -8.17
N ASP A 75 4.31 -14.76 -7.15
CA ASP A 75 4.78 -16.13 -7.31
C ASP A 75 3.69 -17.18 -7.06
N LYS A 76 2.71 -16.84 -6.21
CA LYS A 76 1.66 -17.77 -5.77
C LYS A 76 0.25 -17.31 -6.16
N GLY A 77 0.08 -16.06 -6.65
CA GLY A 77 -1.22 -15.48 -6.93
C GLY A 77 -2.08 -15.21 -5.67
N SER A 78 -1.46 -15.09 -4.50
CA SER A 78 -2.16 -14.81 -3.24
C SER A 78 -1.31 -13.90 -2.36
N PRO A 79 -1.92 -12.93 -1.64
CA PRO A 79 -3.35 -12.55 -1.63
C PRO A 79 -3.85 -12.05 -2.99
N ASP A 80 -5.19 -11.98 -3.16
CA ASP A 80 -5.84 -11.51 -4.39
C ASP A 80 -5.71 -10.00 -4.59
N MET A 81 -5.71 -9.24 -3.48
CA MET A 81 -5.67 -7.79 -3.47
C MET A 81 -4.61 -7.27 -2.49
N ASN A 82 -3.98 -6.18 -2.89
CA ASN A 82 -3.10 -5.38 -2.06
C ASN A 82 -3.48 -3.90 -2.21
N PRO A 83 -4.22 -3.33 -1.25
CA PRO A 83 -4.75 -1.97 -1.35
C PRO A 83 -3.69 -0.88 -1.43
N GLU A 84 -2.54 -1.09 -0.79
CA GLU A 84 -1.46 -0.09 -0.76
C GLU A 84 -0.11 -0.75 -1.03
N GLN A 85 0.36 -0.66 -2.27
CA GLN A 85 1.68 -1.15 -2.66
C GLN A 85 2.63 0.01 -2.96
N TRP A 86 3.70 0.11 -2.16
CA TRP A 86 4.79 1.05 -2.42
C TRP A 86 5.67 0.51 -3.54
N ALA A 87 5.42 1.03 -4.76
CA ALA A 87 5.90 0.41 -5.98
C ALA A 87 7.40 0.58 -6.24
N ASN A 88 8.06 1.61 -5.69
CA ASN A 88 9.45 1.91 -6.02
C ASN A 88 10.41 0.76 -5.70
N ALA A 89 10.24 0.10 -4.55
CA ALA A 89 11.09 -1.01 -4.14
C ALA A 89 10.95 -2.26 -5.02
N VAL A 90 9.82 -2.39 -5.70
CA VAL A 90 9.48 -3.55 -6.55
C VAL A 90 9.23 -3.15 -8.02
N TYR A 91 9.67 -1.96 -8.43
CA TYR A 91 9.30 -1.37 -9.72
C TYR A 91 9.59 -2.30 -10.91
N THR A 92 10.81 -2.81 -11.03
CA THR A 92 11.20 -3.68 -12.14
C THR A 92 10.43 -5.00 -12.17
N PRO A 93 10.36 -5.79 -11.07
CA PRO A 93 9.58 -7.02 -11.06
C PRO A 93 8.07 -6.77 -11.18
N LEU A 94 7.54 -5.65 -10.66
CA LEU A 94 6.13 -5.28 -10.84
C LEU A 94 5.81 -5.03 -12.32
N LYS A 95 6.61 -4.24 -13.02
CA LYS A 95 6.44 -4.02 -14.47
C LYS A 95 6.45 -5.34 -15.25
N LYS A 96 7.37 -6.24 -14.91
CA LYS A 96 7.45 -7.56 -15.53
C LYS A 96 6.17 -8.36 -15.25
N ALA A 97 5.74 -8.45 -14.00
CA ALA A 97 4.53 -9.18 -13.60
C ALA A 97 3.26 -8.66 -14.30
N VAL A 98 3.14 -7.33 -14.46
CA VAL A 98 2.03 -6.71 -15.20
C VAL A 98 2.10 -7.03 -16.70
N SER A 99 3.28 -6.96 -17.31
CA SER A 99 3.45 -7.31 -18.74
C SER A 99 3.14 -8.77 -19.02
N GLU A 100 3.40 -9.65 -18.08
CA GLU A 100 3.10 -11.08 -18.13
C GLU A 100 1.67 -11.41 -17.66
N LYS A 101 0.85 -10.41 -17.33
CA LYS A 101 -0.52 -10.55 -16.85
C LYS A 101 -0.69 -11.37 -15.56
N ARG A 102 0.38 -11.46 -14.75
CA ARG A 102 0.33 -12.11 -13.43
C ARG A 102 -0.26 -11.17 -12.36
N LEU A 103 -0.04 -9.89 -12.53
CA LEU A 103 -0.61 -8.84 -11.66
C LEU A 103 -1.31 -7.78 -12.51
N ILE A 104 -2.30 -7.13 -11.92
CA ILE A 104 -3.03 -6.02 -12.50
C ILE A 104 -2.90 -4.82 -11.56
N ILE A 105 -2.52 -3.67 -12.11
CA ILE A 105 -2.60 -2.41 -11.37
C ILE A 105 -3.98 -1.82 -11.63
N ALA A 106 -4.77 -1.64 -10.58
CA ALA A 106 -6.09 -1.02 -10.68
C ALA A 106 -5.96 0.43 -11.16
N ASN A 107 -6.84 0.85 -12.04
CA ASN A 107 -6.96 2.25 -12.44
C ASN A 107 -7.65 3.04 -11.33
N GLY A 108 -7.19 4.27 -11.10
CA GLY A 108 -7.81 5.15 -10.12
C GLY A 108 -7.31 4.95 -8.69
N ALA A 109 -6.00 4.91 -8.51
CA ALA A 109 -5.41 4.95 -7.17
C ALA A 109 -6.03 6.09 -6.35
N PRO A 110 -6.57 5.81 -5.15
CA PRO A 110 -7.30 6.81 -4.35
C PRO A 110 -6.39 7.93 -3.84
N ILE A 111 -5.09 7.65 -3.72
CA ILE A 111 -4.08 8.61 -3.29
C ILE A 111 -2.95 8.62 -4.31
N THR A 112 -2.63 9.80 -4.81
CA THR A 112 -1.56 10.01 -5.80
C THR A 112 -0.66 11.18 -5.39
N GLY A 113 0.50 11.31 -6.04
CA GLY A 113 1.41 12.44 -5.82
C GLY A 113 2.29 12.32 -4.58
N LEU A 114 2.27 11.19 -3.88
CA LEU A 114 3.19 10.90 -2.79
C LEU A 114 4.55 10.48 -3.34
N GLY A 115 5.63 11.00 -2.75
CA GLY A 115 7.00 10.65 -3.07
C GLY A 115 7.70 9.97 -1.90
N GLU A 116 8.48 8.95 -2.19
CA GLU A 116 9.42 8.39 -1.22
C GLU A 116 10.70 9.24 -1.18
N GLY A 117 11.23 9.44 0.02
CA GLY A 117 12.46 10.22 0.20
C GLY A 117 12.86 10.31 1.65
N TRP A 118 14.01 10.92 1.90
CA TRP A 118 14.44 11.29 3.23
C TRP A 118 13.89 12.67 3.59
N TRP A 119 13.30 12.76 4.75
CA TRP A 119 12.64 13.96 5.21
C TRP A 119 13.27 14.45 6.50
N LEU A 120 13.47 15.74 6.61
CA LEU A 120 13.82 16.37 7.87
C LEU A 120 12.55 16.81 8.59
N ASN A 121 12.46 16.48 9.86
CA ASN A 121 11.43 17.00 10.74
C ASN A 121 11.54 18.54 10.81
N PRO A 122 10.43 19.29 10.71
CA PRO A 122 10.43 20.74 10.88
C PRO A 122 11.06 21.22 12.20
N ALA A 123 10.95 20.42 13.28
CA ALA A 123 11.61 20.73 14.55
C ALA A 123 13.15 20.67 14.42
N ALA A 124 13.69 19.71 13.67
CA ALA A 124 15.14 19.63 13.39
C ALA A 124 15.61 20.86 12.60
N LEU A 125 14.84 21.33 11.61
CA LEU A 125 15.17 22.56 10.88
C LEU A 125 15.10 23.82 11.77
N LYS A 126 14.16 23.86 12.72
CA LYS A 126 14.07 24.96 13.68
C LYS A 126 15.26 24.97 14.63
N LYS A 127 15.68 23.79 15.11
CA LYS A 127 16.82 23.61 16.00
C LYS A 127 18.16 23.87 15.29
N HIS A 128 18.24 23.47 14.01
CA HIS A 128 19.45 23.57 13.19
C HIS A 128 19.17 24.30 11.88
N PRO A 129 18.97 25.63 11.89
CA PRO A 129 18.58 26.41 10.70
C PRO A 129 19.56 26.28 9.51
N LYS A 130 20.82 25.95 9.80
CA LYS A 130 21.86 25.74 8.77
C LYS A 130 21.55 24.59 7.81
N LEU A 131 20.70 23.64 8.20
CA LEU A 131 20.30 22.51 7.37
C LEU A 131 19.34 22.91 6.24
N LYS A 132 18.73 24.10 6.33
CA LYS A 132 17.78 24.56 5.31
C LYS A 132 18.49 24.78 3.99
N GLY A 133 18.01 24.11 2.95
CA GLY A 133 18.57 24.19 1.59
C GLY A 133 19.77 23.28 1.34
N MET A 134 20.24 22.54 2.35
CA MET A 134 21.26 21.51 2.12
C MET A 134 20.69 20.31 1.38
N THR A 135 21.51 19.71 0.52
CA THR A 135 21.22 18.40 -0.08
C THR A 135 21.41 17.29 0.96
N ALA A 136 20.83 16.12 0.69
CA ALA A 136 21.02 14.94 1.56
C ALA A 136 22.53 14.65 1.78
N VAL A 137 23.34 14.71 0.72
CA VAL A 137 24.79 14.46 0.82
C VAL A 137 25.48 15.45 1.78
N GLN A 138 25.12 16.74 1.72
CA GLN A 138 25.67 17.74 2.64
C GLN A 138 25.22 17.50 4.09
N ILE A 139 23.97 17.07 4.30
CA ILE A 139 23.47 16.75 5.65
C ILE A 139 24.21 15.54 6.24
N LEU A 140 24.57 14.57 5.41
CA LEU A 140 25.32 13.38 5.86
C LEU A 140 26.73 13.68 6.37
N GLU A 141 27.27 14.87 6.12
CA GLU A 141 28.55 15.33 6.72
C GLU A 141 28.38 15.84 8.16
N HIS A 142 27.16 15.81 8.72
CA HIS A 142 26.82 16.37 10.03
C HIS A 142 26.13 15.37 10.96
N PRO A 143 26.71 14.18 11.23
CA PRO A 143 26.13 13.21 12.14
C PRO A 143 25.94 13.76 13.56
N GLU A 144 26.78 14.69 13.99
CA GLU A 144 26.73 15.34 15.31
C GLU A 144 25.44 16.09 15.60
N LEU A 145 24.66 16.45 14.55
CA LEU A 145 23.38 17.14 14.69
C LEU A 145 22.23 16.18 15.01
N PHE A 146 22.45 14.91 14.86
CA PHE A 146 21.45 13.84 15.01
C PHE A 146 21.96 12.74 15.96
N PRO A 147 22.35 13.06 17.21
CA PRO A 147 23.02 12.12 18.07
C PRO A 147 22.15 10.89 18.36
N ASP A 148 22.74 9.72 18.26
CA ASP A 148 22.12 8.48 18.70
C ASP A 148 21.96 8.47 20.23
N LYS A 149 20.82 7.99 20.74
CA LYS A 149 20.52 8.02 22.18
C LYS A 149 21.35 7.01 22.98
N GLU A 150 21.74 5.91 22.35
CA GLU A 150 22.51 4.85 22.97
C GLU A 150 24.02 5.09 22.83
N ASP A 151 24.43 5.69 21.70
CA ASP A 151 25.82 6.06 21.41
C ASP A 151 25.89 7.49 20.85
N PRO A 152 25.98 8.51 21.71
CA PRO A 152 26.01 9.92 21.29
C PRO A 152 27.22 10.30 20.42
N SER A 153 28.22 9.42 20.29
CA SER A 153 29.35 9.61 19.36
C SER A 153 28.97 9.37 17.90
N LYS A 154 27.77 8.81 17.66
CA LYS A 154 27.22 8.48 16.33
C LYS A 154 26.00 9.33 16.03
N GLY A 155 25.79 9.61 14.74
CA GLY A 155 24.52 10.12 14.27
C GLY A 155 23.51 8.98 14.08
N ALA A 156 22.27 9.16 14.57
CA ALA A 156 21.19 8.22 14.35
C ALA A 156 20.56 8.44 12.97
N PHE A 157 20.61 7.45 12.11
CA PHE A 157 19.82 7.42 10.87
C PHE A 157 18.69 6.40 11.05
N MET A 158 17.46 6.91 11.21
CA MET A 158 16.29 6.05 11.39
C MET A 158 15.93 5.38 10.08
N GLY A 159 15.99 4.06 10.05
CA GLY A 159 15.59 3.22 8.93
C GLY A 159 14.09 2.95 8.89
N CYS A 160 13.72 1.86 8.26
CA CYS A 160 12.34 1.38 8.19
C CYS A 160 12.23 -0.02 8.80
N PRO A 161 11.02 -0.41 9.25
CA PRO A 161 10.76 -1.76 9.74
C PRO A 161 11.12 -2.85 8.74
N ALA A 162 11.47 -4.02 9.26
CA ALA A 162 11.79 -5.19 8.43
C ALA A 162 10.63 -5.56 7.50
N GLY A 163 10.96 -5.94 6.26
CA GLY A 163 9.99 -6.30 5.22
C GLY A 163 9.41 -5.12 4.42
N TRP A 164 9.68 -3.89 4.83
CA TRP A 164 9.30 -2.72 4.05
C TRP A 164 10.30 -2.45 2.92
N GLY A 165 9.83 -1.88 1.80
CA GLY A 165 10.69 -1.52 0.68
C GLY A 165 11.77 -0.50 1.04
N CYS A 166 11.42 0.49 1.86
CA CYS A 166 12.37 1.51 2.33
C CYS A 166 13.47 0.95 3.24
N GLN A 167 13.26 -0.19 3.93
CA GLN A 167 14.33 -0.85 4.68
C GLN A 167 15.50 -1.24 3.76
N LEU A 168 15.18 -1.87 2.62
CA LEU A 168 16.19 -2.26 1.64
C LEU A 168 16.84 -1.05 0.96
N ALA A 169 16.03 -0.05 0.60
CA ALA A 169 16.51 1.19 0.01
C ALA A 169 17.47 1.92 0.94
N ASN A 170 17.10 2.10 2.21
CA ASN A 170 17.93 2.76 3.22
C ASN A 170 19.24 1.98 3.49
N ALA A 171 19.18 0.67 3.60
CA ALA A 171 20.38 -0.15 3.78
C ALA A 171 21.36 -0.04 2.60
N ASN A 172 20.83 0.03 1.37
CA ASN A 172 21.65 0.22 0.17
C ASN A 172 22.26 1.63 0.12
N LEU A 173 21.47 2.67 0.38
CA LEU A 173 21.94 4.05 0.40
C LEU A 173 22.93 4.30 1.54
N PHE A 174 22.70 3.71 2.72
CA PHE A 174 23.62 3.77 3.85
C PHE A 174 25.01 3.28 3.47
N ARG A 175 25.09 2.17 2.73
CA ARG A 175 26.35 1.64 2.21
C ARG A 175 26.93 2.50 1.08
N ALA A 176 26.10 2.91 0.13
CA ALA A 176 26.52 3.67 -1.04
C ALA A 176 27.11 5.04 -0.68
N PHE A 177 26.56 5.69 0.35
CA PHE A 177 27.06 6.96 0.87
C PHE A 177 28.14 6.81 1.95
N GLU A 178 28.58 5.58 2.23
CA GLU A 178 29.58 5.25 3.27
C GLU A 178 29.24 5.87 4.63
N MET A 179 27.95 5.86 4.99
CA MET A 179 27.42 6.60 6.14
C MET A 179 28.05 6.13 7.45
N GLU A 180 28.35 4.83 7.59
CA GLU A 180 29.04 4.29 8.76
C GLU A 180 30.41 4.95 8.97
N LYS A 181 31.20 5.12 7.90
CA LYS A 181 32.50 5.80 7.95
C LYS A 181 32.38 7.28 8.32
N LYS A 182 31.24 7.89 7.98
CA LYS A 182 30.92 9.28 8.34
C LYS A 182 30.37 9.42 9.76
N GLY A 183 30.32 8.34 10.53
CA GLY A 183 29.88 8.37 11.91
C GLY A 183 28.38 8.17 12.12
N TRP A 184 27.64 7.68 11.10
CA TRP A 184 26.23 7.35 11.27
C TRP A 184 26.02 5.92 11.72
N LYS A 185 24.91 5.68 12.44
CA LYS A 185 24.38 4.36 12.80
C LYS A 185 23.00 4.20 12.18
N LEU A 186 22.77 3.12 11.43
CA LEU A 186 21.45 2.77 10.91
C LEU A 186 20.63 2.12 12.03
N ILE A 187 19.51 2.71 12.36
CA ILE A 187 18.62 2.27 13.45
C ILE A 187 17.42 1.54 12.84
N ASP A 188 17.14 0.35 13.32
CA ASP A 188 15.90 -0.36 13.03
C ASP A 188 14.81 0.09 14.03
N PRO A 189 13.69 0.65 13.57
CA PRO A 189 12.60 1.06 14.45
C PRO A 189 11.79 -0.12 15.01
N GLY A 190 11.98 -1.34 14.51
CA GLY A 190 11.31 -2.56 14.91
C GLY A 190 9.86 -2.69 14.41
N SER A 191 9.12 -1.58 14.30
CA SER A 191 7.72 -1.56 13.87
C SER A 191 7.31 -0.19 13.31
N ALA A 192 6.14 -0.12 12.66
CA ALA A 192 5.53 1.15 12.23
C ALA A 192 5.34 2.10 13.42
N ALA A 193 4.77 1.63 14.53
CA ALA A 193 4.60 2.42 15.74
C ALA A 193 5.95 2.91 16.33
N GLY A 194 7.01 2.09 16.25
CA GLY A 194 8.36 2.48 16.64
C GLY A 194 8.90 3.61 15.77
N LEU A 195 8.69 3.53 14.45
CA LEU A 195 9.07 4.59 13.51
C LEU A 195 8.29 5.89 13.79
N ASP A 196 6.97 5.82 13.91
CA ASP A 196 6.11 6.97 14.20
C ASP A 196 6.49 7.64 15.52
N GLY A 197 6.74 6.84 16.57
CA GLY A 197 7.20 7.34 17.86
C GLY A 197 8.58 8.00 17.79
N SER A 198 9.45 7.53 16.92
CA SER A 198 10.77 8.14 16.68
C SER A 198 10.65 9.49 15.97
N ILE A 199 9.80 9.58 14.96
CA ILE A 199 9.51 10.82 14.22
C ILE A 199 8.88 11.86 15.16
N ALA A 200 7.92 11.45 15.99
CA ALA A 200 7.24 12.35 16.93
C ALA A 200 8.17 12.90 18.05
N LYS A 201 9.26 12.21 18.35
CA LYS A 201 10.23 12.59 19.40
C LYS A 201 11.44 13.37 18.85
N ALA A 202 11.62 13.43 17.55
CA ALA A 202 12.72 14.13 16.89
C ALA A 202 12.45 15.65 16.83
#